data_0f8c5e00b319fc07e8d5b2f840558ec0
#
_entry.id   0f8c5e00b319fc07e8d5b2f840558ec0
#
_cell.length_a   1.000
_cell.length_b   1.000
_cell.length_c   1.000
_cell.angle_alpha   90.00
_cell.angle_beta   90.00
_cell.angle_gamma   90.00
#
_symmetry.space_group_name_H-M   'P 1'
#
loop_
_entity.id
_entity.type
_entity.pdbx_description
1 polymer ?
#
loop_
_entity_poly.entity_id
_entity_poly.type
_entity_poly.pdbx_seq_one_letter_code
_entity_poly.pdbx_strand_id
1 'polypeptide(L)'
;MRRHLTLTLLVLAAAGAAFTSYAAAEPAHESRALPRLIAGSYSGIKPRGIFFSGDSGDIVLKVKWIRWTQTTAVGHGTSNIQGCVPNCAQGTETPVATRVTFSGPRGGHFTKVVEVRAGQTLVAYYGRPSWPEGAQR
;
A
#
# COMPACT_ATOMS: atom_id res chain seq x y z
N MET A 1 -69.10 -60.79 37.42
CA MET A 1 -67.98 -59.96 37.80
C MET A 1 -67.17 -59.69 36.49
N ARG A 2 -67.40 -58.54 35.79
CA ARG A 2 -66.65 -58.17 34.61
C ARG A 2 -65.79 -56.95 34.95
N ARG A 3 -64.47 -57.10 34.87
CA ARG A 3 -63.49 -56.00 35.05
C ARG A 3 -63.21 -55.37 33.71
N HIS A 4 -63.62 -54.12 33.52
CA HIS A 4 -63.25 -53.30 32.38
C HIS A 4 -61.86 -52.76 32.60
N LEU A 5 -60.92 -53.10 31.68
CA LEU A 5 -59.60 -52.57 31.58
C LEU A 5 -59.61 -51.36 30.64
N THR A 6 -59.47 -50.19 31.18
CA THR A 6 -59.40 -48.94 30.42
C THR A 6 -57.95 -48.71 30.00
N LEU A 7 -57.68 -48.80 28.68
CA LEU A 7 -56.38 -48.54 28.09
C LEU A 7 -56.26 -47.05 27.80
N THR A 8 -55.42 -46.38 28.58
CA THR A 8 -55.14 -44.96 28.38
C THR A 8 -53.99 -44.82 27.36
N LEU A 9 -54.29 -44.25 26.19
CA LEU A 9 -53.32 -43.97 25.16
C LEU A 9 -52.62 -42.66 25.44
N LEU A 10 -51.34 -42.71 25.76
CA LEU A 10 -50.49 -41.51 25.96
C LEU A 10 -49.92 -41.08 24.64
N VAL A 11 -50.40 -39.96 24.07
CA VAL A 11 -49.87 -39.34 22.87
C VAL A 11 -48.68 -38.42 23.26
N LEU A 12 -47.46 -38.85 22.98
CA LEU A 12 -46.29 -38.00 23.09
C LEU A 12 -46.20 -37.09 21.84
N ALA A 13 -46.45 -35.81 21.99
CA ALA A 13 -46.18 -34.81 20.99
C ALA A 13 -44.68 -34.43 21.05
N ALA A 14 -43.87 -34.89 20.10
CA ALA A 14 -42.49 -34.45 19.91
C ALA A 14 -42.46 -33.08 19.24
N ALA A 15 -42.20 -32.03 19.99
CA ALA A 15 -41.93 -30.69 19.45
C ALA A 15 -40.50 -30.69 18.90
N GLY A 16 -40.38 -30.81 17.57
CA GLY A 16 -39.12 -30.63 16.85
C GLY A 16 -38.74 -29.16 16.77
N ALA A 17 -37.76 -28.73 17.58
CA ALA A 17 -37.15 -27.41 17.45
C ALA A 17 -36.24 -27.41 16.22
N ALA A 18 -36.69 -26.80 15.13
CA ALA A 18 -35.85 -26.53 13.98
C ALA A 18 -34.86 -25.42 14.32
N PHE A 19 -33.60 -25.78 14.61
CA PHE A 19 -32.50 -24.84 14.71
C PHE A 19 -32.13 -24.38 13.28
N THR A 20 -32.67 -23.23 12.85
CA THR A 20 -32.17 -22.53 11.65
C THR A 20 -30.80 -21.95 12.00
N SER A 21 -29.73 -22.67 11.57
CA SER A 21 -28.37 -22.15 11.62
C SER A 21 -28.26 -20.97 10.63
N TYR A 22 -28.32 -19.75 11.13
CA TYR A 22 -27.91 -18.59 10.38
C TYR A 22 -26.40 -18.66 10.25
N ALA A 23 -25.90 -19.18 9.13
CA ALA A 23 -24.52 -18.99 8.71
C ALA A 23 -24.37 -17.49 8.48
N ALA A 24 -23.77 -16.78 9.45
CA ALA A 24 -23.28 -15.42 9.23
C ALA A 24 -22.26 -15.51 8.09
N ALA A 25 -22.64 -15.00 6.91
CA ALA A 25 -21.68 -14.83 5.83
C ALA A 25 -20.62 -13.86 6.37
N GLU A 26 -19.40 -14.36 6.63
CA GLU A 26 -18.25 -13.51 6.87
C GLU A 26 -18.17 -12.53 5.69
N PRO A 27 -18.06 -11.20 5.94
CA PRO A 27 -17.87 -10.26 4.87
C PRO A 27 -16.61 -10.69 4.12
N ALA A 28 -16.77 -11.04 2.84
CA ALA A 28 -15.66 -11.35 1.98
C ALA A 28 -14.66 -10.20 2.12
N HIS A 29 -13.46 -10.47 2.67
CA HIS A 29 -12.37 -9.54 2.71
C HIS A 29 -12.05 -9.21 1.25
N GLU A 30 -12.65 -8.16 0.74
CA GLU A 30 -12.36 -7.62 -0.57
C GLU A 30 -10.86 -7.33 -0.57
N SER A 31 -10.11 -8.17 -1.28
CA SER A 31 -8.65 -8.04 -1.40
C SER A 31 -8.36 -6.73 -2.12
N ARG A 32 -8.32 -5.65 -1.35
CA ARG A 32 -8.10 -4.31 -1.88
C ARG A 32 -6.73 -4.29 -2.55
N ALA A 33 -6.71 -4.00 -3.85
CA ALA A 33 -5.47 -3.94 -4.63
C ALA A 33 -4.46 -2.99 -3.96
N LEU A 34 -3.18 -3.40 -3.92
CA LEU A 34 -2.13 -2.57 -3.34
C LEU A 34 -1.98 -1.26 -4.11
N PRO A 35 -1.77 -0.12 -3.42
CA PRO A 35 -1.53 1.16 -4.08
C PRO A 35 -0.30 1.07 -4.99
N ARG A 36 -0.39 1.72 -6.15
CA ARG A 36 0.70 1.82 -7.12
C ARG A 36 1.58 3.03 -6.78
N LEU A 37 2.81 2.98 -7.23
CA LEU A 37 3.69 4.14 -7.30
C LEU A 37 3.50 4.78 -8.68
N ILE A 38 3.39 6.11 -8.70
CA ILE A 38 3.53 6.92 -9.90
C ILE A 38 4.73 7.82 -9.68
N ALA A 39 5.73 7.74 -10.57
CA ALA A 39 6.89 8.62 -10.57
C ALA A 39 7.33 8.84 -12.03
N GLY A 40 7.30 10.08 -12.47
CA GLY A 40 7.52 10.39 -13.88
C GLY A 40 6.54 9.64 -14.80
N SER A 41 7.05 8.91 -15.77
CA SER A 41 6.28 8.07 -16.69
C SER A 41 5.98 6.67 -16.14
N TYR A 42 6.51 6.30 -14.97
CA TYR A 42 6.35 4.97 -14.39
C TYR A 42 5.08 4.87 -13.52
N SER A 43 4.35 3.80 -13.68
CA SER A 43 3.26 3.43 -12.77
C SER A 43 3.29 1.93 -12.50
N GLY A 44 3.44 1.52 -11.24
CA GLY A 44 3.50 0.10 -10.89
C GLY A 44 3.69 -0.19 -9.41
N ILE A 45 3.95 -1.45 -9.11
CA ILE A 45 4.18 -1.97 -7.76
C ILE A 45 5.63 -2.45 -7.67
N LYS A 46 6.35 -2.04 -6.62
CA LYS A 46 7.72 -2.45 -6.29
C LYS A 46 8.74 -2.27 -7.45
N PRO A 47 8.86 -1.09 -8.08
CA PRO A 47 9.85 -0.87 -9.13
C PRO A 47 11.27 -1.05 -8.59
N ARG A 48 12.20 -1.45 -9.47
CA ARG A 48 13.63 -1.50 -9.15
C ARG A 48 14.34 -0.16 -9.28
N GLY A 49 13.74 0.77 -9.99
CA GLY A 49 14.21 2.15 -10.19
C GLY A 49 13.05 3.12 -10.09
N ILE A 50 13.31 4.30 -9.54
CA ILE A 50 12.35 5.37 -9.37
C ILE A 50 12.97 6.62 -9.96
N PHE A 51 12.26 7.23 -10.89
CA PHE A 51 12.69 8.46 -11.59
C PHE A 51 11.72 9.57 -11.17
N PHE A 52 12.17 10.46 -10.30
CA PHE A 52 11.32 11.53 -9.76
C PHE A 52 11.21 12.71 -10.70
N SER A 53 12.23 12.94 -11.53
CA SER A 53 12.26 13.98 -12.55
C SER A 53 12.58 13.41 -13.93
N GLY A 54 12.15 14.10 -14.97
CA GLY A 54 12.42 13.69 -16.36
C GLY A 54 13.83 14.01 -16.83
N ASP A 55 14.58 14.81 -16.08
CA ASP A 55 15.94 15.30 -16.42
C ASP A 55 17.06 14.48 -15.77
N SER A 56 16.75 13.33 -15.23
CA SER A 56 17.70 12.44 -14.52
C SER A 56 18.29 13.03 -13.22
N GLY A 57 17.82 14.19 -12.78
CA GLY A 57 18.37 14.88 -11.59
C GLY A 57 18.00 14.23 -10.28
N ASP A 58 16.96 13.40 -10.24
CA ASP A 58 16.51 12.72 -9.04
C ASP A 58 16.05 11.30 -9.34
N ILE A 59 16.99 10.36 -9.15
CA ILE A 59 16.80 8.94 -9.45
C ILE A 59 17.21 8.09 -8.27
N VAL A 60 16.41 7.10 -7.92
CA VAL A 60 16.78 6.04 -6.97
C VAL A 60 16.80 4.71 -7.69
N LEU A 61 17.97 4.09 -7.77
CA LEU A 61 18.22 2.83 -8.46
C LEU A 61 18.36 1.67 -7.47
N LYS A 62 18.25 0.43 -8.01
CA LYS A 62 18.45 -0.82 -7.26
C LYS A 62 17.58 -0.91 -6.01
N VAL A 63 16.36 -0.41 -6.08
CA VAL A 63 15.46 -0.36 -4.93
C VAL A 63 15.10 -1.78 -4.48
N LYS A 64 15.34 -2.05 -3.19
CA LYS A 64 14.88 -3.23 -2.48
C LYS A 64 13.76 -2.82 -1.54
N TRP A 65 12.56 -3.35 -1.78
CA TRP A 65 11.39 -3.05 -0.97
C TRP A 65 11.37 -3.89 0.29
N ILE A 66 11.30 -3.22 1.46
CA ILE A 66 11.18 -3.84 2.77
C ILE A 66 9.71 -4.11 3.09
N ARG A 67 8.85 -3.15 2.74
CA ARG A 67 7.42 -3.21 3.01
C ARG A 67 6.64 -2.55 1.88
N TRP A 68 5.49 -3.13 1.56
CA TRP A 68 4.50 -2.56 0.66
C TRP A 68 3.12 -2.98 1.15
N THR A 69 2.36 -2.03 1.67
CA THR A 69 1.04 -2.23 2.28
C THR A 69 -0.01 -1.35 1.62
N GLN A 70 -1.23 -1.39 2.12
CA GLN A 70 -2.33 -0.53 1.69
C GLN A 70 -2.09 0.96 2.00
N THR A 71 -1.21 1.29 2.95
CA THR A 71 -1.01 2.66 3.42
C THR A 71 0.40 3.19 3.19
N THR A 72 1.39 2.32 3.11
CA THR A 72 2.81 2.71 3.00
C THR A 72 3.61 1.71 2.19
N ALA A 73 4.65 2.23 1.50
CA ALA A 73 5.71 1.42 0.94
C ALA A 73 7.06 1.98 1.39
N VAL A 74 7.99 1.10 1.78
CA VAL A 74 9.33 1.48 2.25
C VAL A 74 10.35 0.66 1.51
N GLY A 75 11.35 1.33 0.93
CA GLY A 75 12.45 0.70 0.22
C GLY A 75 13.78 1.40 0.49
N HIS A 76 14.87 0.70 0.17
CA HIS A 76 16.22 1.23 0.13
C HIS A 76 16.79 1.04 -1.26
N GLY A 77 17.53 2.04 -1.71
CA GLY A 77 18.20 2.05 -3.00
C GLY A 77 19.45 2.89 -2.98
N THR A 78 19.90 3.30 -4.15
CA THR A 78 21.05 4.18 -4.34
C THR A 78 20.63 5.34 -5.22
N SER A 79 20.80 6.58 -4.74
CA SER A 79 20.71 7.80 -5.54
C SER A 79 22.11 8.27 -5.93
N ASN A 80 22.21 8.96 -7.06
CA ASN A 80 23.42 9.65 -7.44
C ASN A 80 23.27 11.13 -7.12
N ILE A 81 24.20 11.67 -6.35
CA ILE A 81 24.29 13.11 -6.11
C ILE A 81 25.27 13.69 -7.13
N GLN A 82 24.78 14.60 -7.98
CA GLN A 82 25.58 15.30 -8.95
C GLN A 82 26.40 16.39 -8.26
N GLY A 83 27.70 16.31 -8.36
CA GLY A 83 28.59 17.40 -8.01
C GLY A 83 28.56 18.48 -9.08
N CYS A 84 28.87 19.74 -8.68
CA CYS A 84 28.86 20.89 -9.60
C CYS A 84 30.22 21.57 -9.68
N VAL A 85 31.32 20.82 -9.63
CA VAL A 85 32.69 21.32 -9.77
C VAL A 85 33.36 20.65 -10.96
N PRO A 86 33.82 21.37 -11.97
CA PRO A 86 33.77 22.83 -12.19
C PRO A 86 32.37 23.37 -12.57
N ASN A 87 31.46 22.51 -13.02
CA ASN A 87 30.05 22.81 -13.29
C ASN A 87 29.24 21.51 -13.20
N CYS A 88 27.89 21.58 -13.14
CA CYS A 88 27.04 20.40 -12.94
C CYS A 88 27.08 19.40 -14.11
N ALA A 89 27.38 19.84 -15.34
CA ALA A 89 27.48 18.96 -16.50
C ALA A 89 28.78 18.11 -16.50
N GLN A 90 29.81 18.58 -15.81
CA GLN A 90 31.14 17.95 -15.73
C GLN A 90 31.46 17.42 -14.33
N GLY A 91 30.58 17.67 -13.38
CA GLY A 91 30.75 17.21 -12.01
C GLY A 91 30.65 15.69 -11.88
N THR A 92 31.23 15.17 -10.81
CA THR A 92 31.23 13.75 -10.53
C THR A 92 29.93 13.34 -9.84
N GLU A 93 29.33 12.27 -10.32
CA GLU A 93 28.20 11.62 -9.64
C GLU A 93 28.72 10.80 -8.44
N THR A 94 28.14 11.04 -7.29
CA THR A 94 28.46 10.30 -6.05
C THR A 94 27.27 9.44 -5.66
N PRO A 95 27.41 8.09 -5.66
CA PRO A 95 26.35 7.21 -5.22
C PRO A 95 26.16 7.29 -3.70
N VAL A 96 24.93 7.47 -3.25
CA VAL A 96 24.58 7.54 -1.83
C VAL A 96 23.44 6.57 -1.49
N ALA A 97 23.54 5.95 -0.33
CA ALA A 97 22.46 5.10 0.18
C ALA A 97 21.23 5.96 0.45
N THR A 98 20.09 5.51 -0.05
CA THR A 98 18.84 6.25 -0.03
C THR A 98 17.72 5.39 0.49
N ARG A 99 16.92 5.94 1.40
CA ARG A 99 15.67 5.36 1.86
C ARG A 99 14.51 6.15 1.26
N VAL A 100 13.54 5.42 0.68
CA VAL A 100 12.30 6.00 0.18
C VAL A 100 11.11 5.49 0.98
N THR A 101 10.19 6.39 1.31
CA THR A 101 8.94 6.06 2.00
C THR A 101 7.79 6.71 1.26
N PHE A 102 6.89 5.89 0.73
CA PHE A 102 5.67 6.33 0.07
C PHE A 102 4.48 6.18 1.01
N SER A 103 3.54 7.12 0.97
CA SER A 103 2.37 7.17 1.85
C SER A 103 1.21 7.95 1.24
N GLY A 104 0.10 8.08 1.99
CA GLY A 104 -1.06 8.86 1.61
C GLY A 104 -1.75 8.31 0.35
N PRO A 105 -2.19 7.04 0.32
CA PRO A 105 -2.81 6.46 -0.86
C PRO A 105 -4.13 7.14 -1.18
N ARG A 106 -4.32 7.55 -2.44
CA ARG A 106 -5.57 8.10 -2.99
C ARG A 106 -5.74 7.59 -4.42
N GLY A 107 -6.96 7.22 -4.79
CA GLY A 107 -7.24 6.73 -6.14
C GLY A 107 -6.38 5.53 -6.58
N GLY A 108 -5.99 4.66 -5.63
CA GLY A 108 -5.13 3.52 -5.91
C GLY A 108 -3.63 3.83 -6.06
N HIS A 109 -3.18 5.04 -5.72
CA HIS A 109 -1.78 5.46 -5.82
C HIS A 109 -1.29 6.12 -4.55
N PHE A 110 0.00 5.98 -4.24
CA PHE A 110 0.65 6.81 -3.23
C PHE A 110 0.78 8.24 -3.72
N THR A 111 0.52 9.21 -2.84
CA THR A 111 0.55 10.64 -3.17
C THR A 111 1.68 11.41 -2.50
N LYS A 112 2.40 10.81 -1.57
CA LYS A 112 3.52 11.42 -0.86
C LYS A 112 4.72 10.50 -0.89
N VAL A 113 5.89 11.06 -1.17
CA VAL A 113 7.18 10.40 -0.97
C VAL A 113 8.04 11.21 0.00
N VAL A 114 8.76 10.50 0.83
CA VAL A 114 9.85 11.02 1.65
C VAL A 114 11.10 10.25 1.26
N GLU A 115 12.10 10.96 0.79
CA GLU A 115 13.42 10.45 0.47
C GLU A 115 14.42 10.94 1.52
N VAL A 116 15.23 10.02 2.05
CA VAL A 116 16.32 10.34 2.98
C VAL A 116 17.63 9.85 2.37
N ARG A 117 18.52 10.77 2.06
CA ARG A 117 19.84 10.51 1.48
C ARG A 117 20.89 11.48 2.02
N ALA A 118 22.10 10.99 2.30
CA ALA A 118 23.24 11.81 2.76
C ALA A 118 22.88 12.81 3.88
N GLY A 119 22.00 12.40 4.82
CA GLY A 119 21.54 13.26 5.92
C GLY A 119 20.47 14.29 5.54
N GLN A 120 20.08 14.37 4.27
CA GLN A 120 19.03 15.24 3.79
C GLN A 120 17.70 14.49 3.71
N THR A 121 16.61 15.21 3.99
CA THR A 121 15.24 14.71 3.83
C THR A 121 14.54 15.54 2.77
N LEU A 122 14.12 14.89 1.69
CA LEU A 122 13.34 15.47 0.62
C LEU A 122 11.91 14.97 0.71
N VAL A 123 10.94 15.85 0.52
CA VAL A 123 9.51 15.49 0.55
C VAL A 123 8.88 15.97 -0.73
N ALA A 124 8.24 15.06 -1.45
CA ALA A 124 7.47 15.38 -2.65
C ALA A 124 6.05 14.83 -2.57
N TYR A 125 5.13 15.46 -3.29
CA TYR A 125 3.73 15.07 -3.37
C TYR A 125 3.34 14.86 -4.82
N TYR A 126 2.63 13.77 -5.12
CA TYR A 126 2.19 13.38 -6.46
C TYR A 126 0.66 13.37 -6.55
N GLY A 127 0.15 13.57 -7.75
CA GLY A 127 -1.29 13.41 -8.03
C GLY A 127 -2.19 14.51 -7.47
N ARG A 128 -1.65 15.71 -7.21
CA ARG A 128 -2.48 16.91 -7.03
C ARG A 128 -2.62 17.62 -8.38
N PRO A 129 -3.83 18.04 -8.78
CA PRO A 129 -4.04 18.76 -10.06
C PRO A 129 -3.37 20.15 -10.13
N SER A 130 -2.84 20.66 -9.02
CA SER A 130 -2.10 21.90 -8.96
C SER A 130 -1.01 21.78 -7.90
N TRP A 131 0.26 21.76 -8.32
CA TRP A 131 1.36 22.09 -7.46
C TRP A 131 1.21 23.57 -7.05
N PRO A 132 1.26 23.93 -5.77
CA PRO A 132 1.58 25.31 -5.45
C PRO A 132 2.99 25.54 -6.00
N GLU A 133 3.14 26.49 -6.93
CA GLU A 133 4.43 27.01 -7.34
C GLU A 133 5.23 27.35 -6.08
N GLY A 134 6.36 26.69 -5.86
CA GLY A 134 7.22 26.85 -4.69
C GLY A 134 7.48 25.62 -3.83
N ALA A 135 6.90 24.45 -4.10
CA ALA A 135 7.20 23.21 -3.38
C ALA A 135 8.45 22.45 -3.90
N GLN A 136 9.24 23.11 -4.76
CA GLN A 136 10.58 22.65 -5.17
C GLN A 136 11.63 23.43 -4.39
N ARG A 137 11.82 23.11 -3.12
CA ARG A 137 13.03 23.49 -2.37
C ARG A 137 13.36 22.42 -1.36
#